data_70336b775c4f6fe92b3194e5c152f885
#
_entry.id   70336b775c4f6fe92b3194e5c152f885
#
_cell.length_a   1.000
_cell.length_b   1.000
_cell.length_c   1.000
_cell.angle_alpha   90.00
_cell.angle_beta   90.00
_cell.angle_gamma   90.00
#
_symmetry.space_group_name_H-M   'P 1'
#
loop_
_entity.id
_entity.type
_entity.pdbx_description
1 polymer ?
#
loop_
_entity_poly.entity_id
_entity_poly.type
_entity_poly.pdbx_seq_one_letter_code
_entity_poly.pdbx_strand_id
1 'polypeptide(L)'
;MTTWNEILAEEMQKDYYQELQAFVQKRRAEVRVFPEEKNVFNALELTPFESVKVVILGQDPYHGFGQAHGLSFSVQKGIPLPPSLKNIYKELQEDIGGELPTEGDLSHLAKQGVLL
;
A
#
# COMPACT_ATOMS: atom_id res chain seq x y z
N MET A 1 2.29 12.14 20.96
CA MET A 1 2.38 11.87 19.49
C MET A 1 1.15 11.09 19.04
N THR A 2 0.45 11.58 18.03
CA THR A 2 -0.75 10.93 17.52
C THR A 2 -0.38 9.76 16.60
N THR A 3 -0.98 8.61 16.83
CA THR A 3 -0.71 7.40 16.06
C THR A 3 -1.94 6.99 15.22
N TRP A 4 -1.70 6.19 14.18
CA TRP A 4 -2.79 5.63 13.40
C TRP A 4 -3.74 4.80 14.26
N ASN A 5 -3.21 4.06 15.22
CA ASN A 5 -4.04 3.25 16.11
C ASN A 5 -5.03 4.11 16.90
N GLU A 6 -4.59 5.26 17.38
CA GLU A 6 -5.47 6.19 18.09
C GLU A 6 -6.55 6.76 17.17
N ILE A 7 -6.18 7.14 15.95
CA ILE A 7 -7.09 7.74 14.98
C ILE A 7 -8.14 6.73 14.52
N LEU A 8 -7.72 5.49 14.27
CA LEU A 8 -8.57 4.47 13.68
C LEU A 8 -9.33 3.62 14.71
N ALA A 9 -9.03 3.77 16.00
CA ALA A 9 -9.59 2.91 17.03
C ALA A 9 -11.13 2.88 17.02
N GLU A 10 -11.76 4.03 16.92
CA GLU A 10 -13.22 4.13 16.89
C GLU A 10 -13.79 3.52 15.62
N GLU A 11 -13.18 3.81 14.46
CA GLU A 11 -13.63 3.27 13.19
C GLU A 11 -13.54 1.74 13.15
N MET A 12 -12.48 1.18 13.72
CA MET A 12 -12.27 -0.26 13.77
C MET A 12 -13.24 -1.01 14.67
N GLN A 13 -13.98 -0.30 15.53
CA GLN A 13 -15.02 -0.90 16.37
C GLN A 13 -16.38 -1.01 15.66
N LYS A 14 -16.54 -0.34 14.55
CA LYS A 14 -17.82 -0.35 13.82
C LYS A 14 -18.13 -1.71 13.20
N ASP A 15 -19.42 -2.02 13.11
CA ASP A 15 -19.90 -3.31 12.62
C ASP A 15 -19.39 -3.65 11.23
N TYR A 16 -19.39 -2.69 10.31
CA TYR A 16 -18.93 -2.96 8.95
C TYR A 16 -17.46 -3.41 8.91
N TYR A 17 -16.64 -2.82 9.76
CA TYR A 17 -15.22 -3.19 9.84
C TYR A 17 -15.05 -4.58 10.42
N GLN A 18 -15.78 -4.89 11.49
CA GLN A 18 -15.74 -6.21 12.12
C GLN A 18 -16.23 -7.30 11.15
N GLU A 19 -17.30 -7.03 10.42
CA GLU A 19 -17.82 -7.94 9.40
C GLU A 19 -16.84 -8.15 8.26
N LEU A 20 -16.20 -7.07 7.80
CA LEU A 20 -15.16 -7.15 6.77
C LEU A 20 -13.98 -8.01 7.21
N GLN A 21 -13.50 -7.82 8.44
CA GLN A 21 -12.40 -8.60 8.97
C GLN A 21 -12.76 -10.09 9.05
N ALA A 22 -13.96 -10.40 9.51
CA ALA A 22 -14.43 -11.78 9.57
C ALA A 22 -14.50 -12.41 8.17
N PHE A 23 -15.01 -11.67 7.20
CA PHE A 23 -15.08 -12.12 5.80
C PHE A 23 -13.69 -12.42 5.23
N VAL A 24 -12.77 -11.50 5.42
CA VAL A 24 -11.39 -11.65 4.90
C VAL A 24 -10.70 -12.84 5.55
N GLN A 25 -10.83 -13.03 6.86
CA GLN A 25 -10.24 -14.17 7.56
C GLN A 25 -10.79 -15.49 7.03
N LYS A 26 -12.09 -15.55 6.78
CA LYS A 26 -12.72 -16.73 6.19
C LYS A 26 -12.16 -17.02 4.80
N ARG A 27 -12.02 -15.98 3.97
CA ARG A 27 -11.46 -16.15 2.62
C ARG A 27 -10.02 -16.60 2.64
N ARG A 28 -9.22 -16.09 3.58
CA ARG A 28 -7.81 -16.52 3.72
C ARG A 28 -7.68 -17.99 4.06
N ALA A 29 -8.66 -18.57 4.77
CA ALA A 29 -8.68 -19.98 5.08
C ALA A 29 -9.05 -20.85 3.86
N GLU A 30 -9.76 -20.29 2.89
CA GLU A 30 -10.25 -21.01 1.71
C GLU A 30 -9.34 -20.85 0.49
N VAL A 31 -8.83 -19.63 0.27
CA VAL A 31 -8.02 -19.29 -0.90
C VAL A 31 -6.86 -18.39 -0.50
N ARG A 32 -5.89 -18.23 -1.41
CA ARG A 32 -4.82 -17.28 -1.21
C ARG A 32 -5.33 -15.85 -1.46
N VAL A 33 -5.17 -14.99 -0.46
CA VAL A 33 -5.59 -13.59 -0.51
C VAL A 33 -4.35 -12.70 -0.48
N PHE A 34 -4.32 -11.67 -1.30
CA PHE A 34 -3.22 -10.71 -1.36
C PHE A 34 -3.70 -9.32 -0.94
N PRO A 35 -2.82 -8.51 -0.32
CA PRO A 35 -1.49 -8.87 0.16
C PRO A 35 -1.56 -9.85 1.32
N GLU A 36 -0.40 -10.37 1.74
CA GLU A 36 -0.32 -11.17 2.95
C GLU A 36 -0.85 -10.37 4.14
N GLU A 37 -1.41 -11.07 5.12
CA GLU A 37 -2.04 -10.42 6.28
C GLU A 37 -1.14 -9.40 6.97
N LYS A 38 0.14 -9.71 7.11
CA LYS A 38 1.12 -8.81 7.72
C LYS A 38 1.32 -7.50 6.97
N ASN A 39 0.94 -7.44 5.69
CA ASN A 39 1.15 -6.28 4.83
C ASN A 39 -0.11 -5.46 4.57
N VAL A 40 -1.26 -5.84 5.12
CA VAL A 40 -2.52 -5.13 4.86
C VAL A 40 -2.44 -3.66 5.23
N PHE A 41 -1.81 -3.34 6.35
CA PHE A 41 -1.64 -1.96 6.82
C PHE A 41 -0.23 -1.43 6.64
N ASN A 42 0.50 -1.98 5.68
CA ASN A 42 1.89 -1.59 5.45
C ASN A 42 2.04 -0.08 5.18
N ALA A 43 1.09 0.52 4.46
CA ALA A 43 1.11 1.96 4.20
C ALA A 43 1.12 2.77 5.49
N LEU A 44 0.30 2.38 6.46
CA LEU A 44 0.21 3.08 7.74
C LEU A 44 1.47 2.87 8.59
N GLU A 45 2.06 1.68 8.51
CA GLU A 45 3.29 1.38 9.24
C GLU A 45 4.49 2.17 8.71
N LEU A 46 4.60 2.29 7.38
CA LEU A 46 5.71 2.99 6.75
C LEU A 46 5.58 4.51 6.79
N THR A 47 4.35 5.02 6.87
CA THR A 47 4.07 6.45 6.89
C THR A 47 3.31 6.80 8.16
N PRO A 48 3.99 7.06 9.28
CA PRO A 48 3.33 7.46 10.52
C PRO A 48 2.44 8.69 10.30
N PHE A 49 1.34 8.79 11.05
CA PHE A 49 0.36 9.86 10.85
C PHE A 49 1.01 11.25 10.82
N GLU A 50 1.91 11.54 11.74
CA GLU A 50 2.53 12.86 11.83
C GLU A 50 3.55 13.12 10.73
N SER A 51 3.95 12.10 9.98
CA SER A 51 4.89 12.23 8.86
C SER A 51 4.21 12.40 7.51
N VAL A 52 2.89 12.25 7.44
CA VAL A 52 2.16 12.33 6.17
C VAL A 52 2.27 13.71 5.57
N LYS A 53 2.74 13.78 4.33
CA LYS A 53 2.81 15.01 3.53
C LYS A 53 1.84 14.97 2.36
N VAL A 54 1.65 13.79 1.76
CA VAL A 54 0.79 13.58 0.61
C VAL A 54 0.03 12.28 0.81
N VAL A 55 -1.24 12.28 0.45
CA VAL A 55 -2.08 11.07 0.42
C VAL A 55 -2.43 10.76 -1.03
N ILE A 56 -2.12 9.53 -1.46
CA ILE A 56 -2.54 9.04 -2.77
C ILE A 56 -3.53 7.92 -2.51
N LEU A 57 -4.79 8.18 -2.79
CA LEU A 57 -5.86 7.20 -2.63
C LEU A 57 -5.94 6.35 -3.89
N GLY A 58 -5.59 5.10 -3.77
CA GLY A 58 -5.60 4.18 -4.88
C GLY A 58 -6.08 2.80 -4.46
N GLN A 59 -5.93 1.86 -5.36
CA GLN A 59 -6.22 0.46 -5.09
C GLN A 59 -4.92 -0.33 -5.06
N ASP A 60 -4.97 -1.51 -4.42
CA ASP A 60 -3.93 -2.51 -4.54
C ASP A 60 -4.52 -3.68 -5.34
N PRO A 61 -4.63 -3.54 -6.67
CA PRO A 61 -5.42 -4.44 -7.51
C PRO A 61 -4.70 -5.72 -7.89
N TYR A 62 -3.47 -5.89 -7.44
CA TYR A 62 -2.65 -7.00 -7.91
C TYR A 62 -3.04 -8.29 -7.23
N HIS A 63 -3.25 -9.32 -8.04
CA HIS A 63 -3.65 -10.65 -7.59
C HIS A 63 -2.61 -11.73 -7.93
N GLY A 64 -1.47 -11.32 -8.48
CA GLY A 64 -0.37 -12.24 -8.76
C GLY A 64 0.47 -12.50 -7.51
N PHE A 65 1.05 -13.68 -7.46
CA PHE A 65 1.91 -14.05 -6.35
C PHE A 65 3.08 -13.07 -6.22
N GLY A 66 3.30 -12.57 -5.01
CA GLY A 66 4.43 -11.69 -4.73
C GLY A 66 4.29 -10.24 -5.19
N GLN A 67 3.15 -9.86 -5.78
CA GLN A 67 2.94 -8.49 -6.27
C GLN A 67 2.56 -7.52 -5.15
N ALA A 68 1.37 -7.70 -4.57
CA ALA A 68 0.82 -6.77 -3.59
C ALA A 68 1.56 -6.82 -2.26
N HIS A 69 1.81 -5.66 -1.65
CA HIS A 69 2.37 -5.59 -0.31
C HIS A 69 1.84 -4.41 0.52
N GLY A 70 0.63 -3.94 0.19
CA GLY A 70 -0.09 -2.95 1.00
C GLY A 70 0.19 -1.49 0.66
N LEU A 71 0.79 -1.20 -0.48
CA LEU A 71 1.03 0.15 -0.98
C LEU A 71 0.43 0.27 -2.38
N SER A 72 -0.40 1.31 -2.59
CA SER A 72 -1.00 1.54 -3.90
C SER A 72 0.08 1.67 -4.99
N PHE A 73 -0.17 1.08 -6.15
CA PHE A 73 0.70 1.04 -7.32
C PHE A 73 2.02 0.28 -7.14
N SER A 74 2.40 -0.05 -5.93
CA SER A 74 3.68 -0.66 -5.61
C SER A 74 3.63 -2.17 -5.77
N VAL A 75 4.74 -2.74 -6.20
CA VAL A 75 4.94 -4.20 -6.22
C VAL A 75 6.24 -4.52 -5.47
N GLN A 76 6.35 -5.75 -5.01
CA GLN A 76 7.55 -6.19 -4.31
C GLN A 76 8.75 -6.22 -5.25
N LYS A 77 9.94 -6.14 -4.67
CA LYS A 77 11.19 -6.20 -5.45
C LYS A 77 11.25 -7.50 -6.25
N GLY A 78 11.78 -7.39 -7.46
CA GLY A 78 11.89 -8.53 -8.37
C GLY A 78 10.66 -8.80 -9.22
N ILE A 79 9.56 -8.09 -8.99
CA ILE A 79 8.35 -8.21 -9.79
C ILE A 79 8.40 -7.19 -10.93
N PRO A 80 8.00 -7.57 -12.17
CA PRO A 80 7.96 -6.62 -13.28
C PRO A 80 7.07 -5.40 -12.97
N LEU A 81 7.47 -4.23 -13.45
CA LEU A 81 6.72 -2.99 -13.23
C LEU A 81 5.35 -3.06 -13.90
N PRO A 82 4.26 -2.82 -13.15
CA PRO A 82 2.93 -2.71 -13.75
C PRO A 82 2.83 -1.51 -14.68
N PRO A 83 1.92 -1.54 -15.68
CA PRO A 83 1.78 -0.42 -16.61
C PRO A 83 1.50 0.93 -15.95
N SER A 84 0.62 0.96 -14.94
CA SER A 84 0.32 2.20 -14.20
C SER A 84 1.54 2.77 -13.51
N LEU A 85 2.36 1.93 -12.92
CA LEU A 85 3.58 2.37 -12.25
C LEU A 85 4.62 2.86 -13.25
N LYS A 86 4.73 2.21 -14.41
CA LYS A 86 5.60 2.69 -15.50
C LYS A 86 5.23 4.11 -15.91
N ASN A 87 3.93 4.40 -16.01
CA ASN A 87 3.44 5.73 -16.35
C ASN A 87 3.78 6.75 -15.26
N ILE A 88 3.65 6.39 -14.00
CA ILE A 88 4.03 7.26 -12.88
C ILE A 88 5.52 7.57 -12.94
N TYR A 89 6.36 6.58 -13.15
CA TYR A 89 7.81 6.79 -13.25
C TYR A 89 8.20 7.65 -14.43
N LYS A 90 7.54 7.45 -15.57
CA LYS A 90 7.77 8.27 -16.76
C LYS A 90 7.44 9.74 -16.50
N GLU A 91 6.31 9.99 -15.85
CA GLU A 91 5.90 11.35 -15.50
C GLU A 91 6.87 12.01 -14.52
N LEU A 92 7.31 11.26 -13.53
CA LEU A 92 8.31 11.76 -12.58
C LEU A 92 9.62 12.11 -13.30
N GLN A 93 10.08 11.28 -14.24
CA GLN A 93 11.29 11.56 -14.99
C GLN A 93 11.15 12.82 -15.84
N GLU A 94 10.02 13.02 -16.48
CA GLU A 94 9.76 14.22 -17.30
C GLU A 94 9.68 15.48 -16.46
N ASP A 95 9.15 15.38 -15.24
CA ASP A 95 8.95 16.55 -14.36
C ASP A 95 10.23 16.94 -13.62
N ILE A 96 10.88 16.00 -12.97
CA ILE A 96 12.02 16.29 -12.08
C ILE A 96 13.36 15.74 -12.60
N GLY A 97 13.34 15.00 -13.69
CA GLY A 97 14.56 14.41 -14.26
C GLY A 97 15.04 13.18 -13.53
N GLY A 98 16.25 12.73 -13.90
CA GLY A 98 16.86 11.56 -13.29
C GLY A 98 16.61 10.28 -14.09
N GLU A 99 17.11 9.17 -13.59
CA GLU A 99 16.94 7.86 -14.21
C GLU A 99 15.64 7.21 -13.73
N LEU A 100 15.04 6.40 -14.61
CA LEU A 100 13.88 5.60 -14.24
C LEU A 100 14.29 4.52 -13.25
N PRO A 101 13.56 4.36 -12.12
CA PRO A 101 13.79 3.25 -11.21
C PRO A 101 13.55 1.91 -11.91
N THR A 102 14.31 0.90 -11.53
CA THR A 102 14.16 -0.46 -12.06
C THR A 102 13.25 -1.33 -11.19
N GLU A 103 13.06 -0.94 -9.94
CA GLU A 103 12.23 -1.66 -8.98
C GLU A 103 10.88 -0.97 -8.77
N GLY A 104 9.84 -1.78 -8.56
CA GLY A 104 8.49 -1.29 -8.35
C GLY A 104 8.09 -1.12 -6.89
N ASP A 105 9.00 -1.32 -5.96
CA ASP A 105 8.75 -1.14 -4.54
C ASP A 105 8.81 0.35 -4.18
N LEU A 106 7.67 0.91 -3.78
CA LEU A 106 7.54 2.34 -3.45
C LEU A 106 7.73 2.63 -1.96
N SER A 107 8.26 1.69 -1.18
CA SER A 107 8.47 1.89 0.26
C SER A 107 9.30 3.14 0.55
N HIS A 108 10.24 3.49 -0.32
CA HIS A 108 11.06 4.70 -0.17
C HIS A 108 10.24 5.99 -0.24
N LEU A 109 9.18 6.02 -1.03
CA LEU A 109 8.25 7.16 -1.06
C LEU A 109 7.41 7.20 0.21
N ALA A 110 6.93 6.05 0.66
CA ALA A 110 6.16 5.97 1.91
C ALA A 110 6.95 6.50 3.09
N LYS A 111 8.22 6.18 3.17
CA LYS A 111 9.12 6.67 4.24
C LYS A 111 9.37 8.18 4.17
N GLN A 112 9.11 8.80 3.02
CA GLN A 112 9.25 10.25 2.85
C GLN A 112 7.95 11.01 3.13
N GLY A 113 6.89 10.32 3.53
CA GLY A 113 5.63 10.95 3.88
C GLY A 113 4.54 10.83 2.82
N VAL A 114 4.71 9.97 1.82
CA VAL A 114 3.68 9.69 0.82
C VAL A 114 2.87 8.48 1.30
N LEU A 115 1.65 8.73 1.73
CA LEU A 115 0.74 7.68 2.16
C LEU A 115 0.09 7.05 0.92
N LEU A 116 0.42 5.84 0.64
CA LEU A 116 -0.05 5.08 -0.50
C LEU A 116 -1.11 4.07 -0.05
#